data_79758df68d4b77e5ff84cdc1980db96d
#
_entry.id   79758df68d4b77e5ff84cdc1980db96d
#
_cell.length_a   1.000
_cell.length_b   1.000
_cell.length_c   1.000
_cell.angle_alpha   90.00
_cell.angle_beta   90.00
_cell.angle_gamma   90.00
#
_symmetry.space_group_name_H-M   'P 1'
#
loop_
_entity.id
_entity.type
_entity.pdbx_description
1 polymer ?
#
loop_
_entity_poly.entity_id
_entity_poly.type
_entity_poly.pdbx_seq_one_letter_code
_entity_poly.pdbx_strand_id
1 'polypeptide(L)'
;MKKLDEIALINKKHWERMVDEGCDFTRPWLDLDRDKISQYLKGQLHYMPEHLLVMHPLNILTDIEGKDVLCLGAGGGQQSAVFGLLGARVTVIDLSERQLEMDRRAAAHYGYQINLIQSDMREFSNVEESSFDLVYGTGMSYIPDVKQVYSGVNRVLRINKTYRVDFTNPATEFVDCEDWNGQGYSITKPYTERIRKLDNGPIEYRHTLSDIFNGLITSGFSIEHVQETPQYQQKSHDQPGSWAHWLTYIARFTILAKKQS
;
A
#
# COMPACT_ATOMS: atom_id res chain seq x y z
N MET A 1 18.90 -13.31 -8.21
CA MET A 1 17.44 -13.21 -8.00
C MET A 1 16.83 -14.60 -7.98
N LYS A 2 16.00 -14.89 -6.99
CA LYS A 2 15.18 -16.10 -6.97
C LYS A 2 14.18 -16.04 -8.13
N LYS A 3 13.91 -17.17 -8.78
CA LYS A 3 12.94 -17.21 -9.88
C LYS A 3 11.54 -16.90 -9.33
N LEU A 4 10.85 -15.92 -9.93
CA LEU A 4 9.47 -15.60 -9.58
C LEU A 4 8.56 -16.80 -9.84
N ASP A 5 7.60 -17.04 -8.96
CA ASP A 5 6.55 -18.02 -9.17
C ASP A 5 5.49 -17.51 -10.18
N GLU A 6 4.57 -18.37 -10.56
CA GLU A 6 3.53 -18.06 -11.55
C GLU A 6 2.65 -16.89 -11.09
N ILE A 7 2.31 -16.82 -9.79
CA ILE A 7 1.47 -15.77 -9.21
C ILE A 7 2.17 -14.42 -9.35
N ALA A 8 3.43 -14.33 -8.93
CA ALA A 8 4.22 -13.11 -9.03
C ALA A 8 4.36 -12.66 -10.50
N LEU A 9 4.55 -13.59 -11.44
CA LEU A 9 4.65 -13.27 -12.87
C LEU A 9 3.35 -12.70 -13.44
N ILE A 10 2.20 -13.25 -13.07
CA ILE A 10 0.88 -12.76 -13.50
C ILE A 10 0.64 -11.36 -12.94
N ASN A 11 0.86 -11.17 -11.63
CA ASN A 11 0.64 -9.89 -10.96
C ASN A 11 1.63 -8.81 -11.45
N LYS A 12 2.90 -9.18 -11.72
CA LYS A 12 3.86 -8.29 -12.35
C LYS A 12 3.37 -7.79 -13.70
N LYS A 13 2.94 -8.71 -14.59
CA LYS A 13 2.42 -8.39 -15.91
C LYS A 13 1.22 -7.45 -15.85
N HIS A 14 0.31 -7.68 -14.90
CA HIS A 14 -0.85 -6.83 -14.68
C HIS A 14 -0.42 -5.40 -14.34
N TRP A 15 0.45 -5.22 -13.34
CA TRP A 15 0.88 -3.90 -12.89
C TRP A 15 1.74 -3.16 -13.92
N GLU A 16 2.55 -3.87 -14.70
CA GLU A 16 3.28 -3.27 -15.83
C GLU A 16 2.33 -2.73 -16.90
N ARG A 17 1.24 -3.47 -17.20
CA ARG A 17 0.19 -2.99 -18.10
C ARG A 17 -0.53 -1.77 -17.52
N MET A 18 -0.85 -1.75 -16.22
CA MET A 18 -1.48 -0.58 -15.58
C MET A 18 -0.64 0.69 -15.70
N VAL A 19 0.69 0.57 -15.66
CA VAL A 19 1.60 1.71 -15.94
C VAL A 19 1.45 2.17 -17.38
N ASP A 20 1.43 1.23 -18.34
CA ASP A 20 1.31 1.57 -19.77
C ASP A 20 -0.03 2.24 -20.10
N GLU A 21 -1.09 1.79 -19.47
CA GLU A 21 -2.45 2.34 -19.62
C GLU A 21 -2.62 3.67 -18.84
N GLY A 22 -1.63 4.05 -18.03
CA GLY A 22 -1.64 5.29 -17.24
C GLY A 22 -2.71 5.29 -16.14
N CYS A 23 -2.90 4.15 -15.48
CA CYS A 23 -3.79 4.03 -14.32
C CYS A 23 -3.36 4.99 -13.20
N ASP A 24 -4.30 5.63 -12.54
CA ASP A 24 -4.03 6.65 -11.51
C ASP A 24 -3.20 6.10 -10.33
N PHE A 25 -3.35 4.81 -9.99
CA PHE A 25 -2.54 4.16 -8.96
C PHE A 25 -1.07 3.96 -9.33
N THR A 26 -0.70 4.21 -10.58
CA THR A 26 0.66 4.05 -11.10
C THR A 26 1.30 5.35 -11.56
N ARG A 27 0.58 6.47 -11.45
CA ARG A 27 1.10 7.79 -11.84
C ARG A 27 1.86 8.42 -10.69
N PRO A 28 3.10 8.90 -10.90
CA PRO A 28 3.85 9.58 -9.86
C PRO A 28 3.18 10.91 -9.50
N TRP A 29 3.17 11.23 -8.22
CA TRP A 29 2.70 12.53 -7.75
C TRP A 29 3.80 13.56 -7.92
N LEU A 30 3.63 14.42 -8.92
CA LEU A 30 4.61 15.44 -9.29
C LEU A 30 4.16 16.88 -8.92
N ASP A 31 3.05 16.99 -8.20
CA ASP A 31 2.41 18.24 -7.79
C ASP A 31 2.34 18.40 -6.25
N LEU A 32 3.16 17.60 -5.52
CA LEU A 32 3.25 17.70 -4.06
C LEU A 32 3.91 19.04 -3.67
N ASP A 33 3.34 19.67 -2.65
CA ASP A 33 3.86 20.90 -2.05
C ASP A 33 4.38 20.60 -0.65
N ARG A 34 5.71 20.56 -0.48
CA ARG A 34 6.39 20.28 0.78
C ARG A 34 5.94 21.22 1.90
N ASP A 35 5.81 22.51 1.58
CA ASP A 35 5.50 23.50 2.60
C ASP A 35 4.06 23.33 3.09
N LYS A 36 3.10 23.10 2.19
CA LYS A 36 1.72 22.81 2.55
C LYS A 36 1.61 21.53 3.39
N ILE A 37 2.29 20.45 2.98
CA ILE A 37 2.32 19.20 3.75
C ILE A 37 2.89 19.45 5.14
N SER A 38 4.03 20.13 5.25
CA SER A 38 4.68 20.43 6.52
C SER A 38 3.84 21.33 7.43
N GLN A 39 3.19 22.36 6.87
CA GLN A 39 2.28 23.24 7.60
C GLN A 39 1.06 22.48 8.12
N TYR A 40 0.50 21.59 7.31
CA TYR A 40 -0.64 20.76 7.72
C TYR A 40 -0.26 19.82 8.88
N LEU A 41 0.86 19.12 8.77
CA LEU A 41 1.35 18.22 9.83
C LEU A 41 1.66 18.96 11.15
N LYS A 42 2.00 20.23 11.08
CA LYS A 42 2.21 21.13 12.24
C LYS A 42 0.91 21.78 12.76
N GLY A 43 -0.24 21.49 12.19
CA GLY A 43 -1.52 22.12 12.53
C GLY A 43 -1.66 23.59 12.11
N GLN A 44 -0.83 24.06 11.20
CA GLN A 44 -0.79 25.44 10.70
C GLN A 44 -1.63 25.65 9.44
N LEU A 45 -2.11 24.56 8.80
CA LEU A 45 -2.98 24.58 7.64
C LEU A 45 -4.31 23.92 7.99
N HIS A 46 -5.44 24.59 7.69
CA HIS A 46 -6.78 24.14 8.08
C HIS A 46 -7.39 23.09 7.13
N TYR A 47 -6.83 22.92 5.92
CA TYR A 47 -7.28 21.91 4.97
C TYR A 47 -6.19 20.88 4.73
N MET A 48 -6.60 19.64 4.58
CA MET A 48 -5.67 18.54 4.29
C MET A 48 -5.28 18.57 2.81
N PRO A 49 -3.98 18.55 2.46
CA PRO A 49 -3.54 18.28 1.09
C PRO A 49 -4.09 16.95 0.60
N GLU A 50 -4.65 16.91 -0.61
CA GLU A 50 -5.40 15.76 -1.15
C GLU A 50 -4.61 14.45 -1.11
N HIS A 51 -3.33 14.49 -1.44
CA HIS A 51 -2.46 13.31 -1.43
C HIS A 51 -2.29 12.66 -0.05
N LEU A 52 -2.51 13.41 1.04
CA LEU A 52 -2.44 12.87 2.40
C LEU A 52 -3.66 12.02 2.77
N LEU A 53 -4.76 12.09 2.01
CA LEU A 53 -5.97 11.30 2.25
C LEU A 53 -5.69 9.78 2.25
N VAL A 54 -4.70 9.32 1.49
CA VAL A 54 -4.33 7.90 1.40
C VAL A 54 -3.13 7.53 2.27
N MET A 55 -2.50 8.50 2.96
CA MET A 55 -1.31 8.28 3.80
C MET A 55 -1.64 7.97 5.27
N HIS A 56 -2.91 7.74 5.58
CA HIS A 56 -3.34 7.49 6.96
C HIS A 56 -2.68 6.27 7.62
N PRO A 57 -2.52 6.35 8.96
CA PRO A 57 -2.70 7.53 9.82
C PRO A 57 -1.49 8.48 9.71
N LEU A 58 -1.74 9.78 9.71
CA LEU A 58 -0.73 10.81 9.39
C LEU A 58 0.40 10.96 10.42
N ASN A 59 0.26 10.41 11.61
CA ASN A 59 1.32 10.41 12.62
C ASN A 59 2.59 9.65 12.15
N ILE A 60 2.50 8.78 11.14
CA ILE A 60 3.67 8.14 10.53
C ILE A 60 4.57 9.12 9.78
N LEU A 61 4.05 10.30 9.42
CA LEU A 61 4.78 11.36 8.73
C LEU A 61 5.46 12.34 9.71
N THR A 62 5.09 12.27 11.00
CA THR A 62 5.68 13.12 12.03
C THR A 62 7.11 12.66 12.32
N ASP A 63 8.05 13.60 12.39
CA ASP A 63 9.47 13.32 12.66
C ASP A 63 10.11 12.31 11.72
N ILE A 64 9.66 12.28 10.45
CA ILE A 64 10.12 11.34 9.43
C ILE A 64 11.46 11.75 8.80
N GLU A 65 11.86 13.01 8.93
CA GLU A 65 13.12 13.52 8.39
C GLU A 65 14.32 12.73 8.92
N GLY A 66 15.18 12.28 8.01
CA GLY A 66 16.36 11.48 8.33
C GLY A 66 16.06 10.04 8.78
N LYS A 67 14.82 9.57 8.75
CA LYS A 67 14.47 8.18 9.06
C LYS A 67 14.64 7.28 7.83
N ASP A 68 14.91 6.01 8.10
CA ASP A 68 14.97 4.96 7.08
C ASP A 68 13.56 4.40 6.87
N VAL A 69 12.99 4.64 5.68
CA VAL A 69 11.64 4.22 5.33
C VAL A 69 11.68 3.21 4.20
N LEU A 70 11.02 2.06 4.41
CA LEU A 70 10.78 1.07 3.38
C LEU A 70 9.33 1.19 2.88
N CYS A 71 9.16 1.50 1.60
CA CYS A 71 7.89 1.36 0.88
C CYS A 71 7.84 -0.01 0.23
N LEU A 72 6.89 -0.85 0.66
CA LEU A 72 6.79 -2.26 0.26
C LEU A 72 5.53 -2.50 -0.57
N GLY A 73 5.70 -2.89 -1.85
CA GLY A 73 4.60 -3.03 -2.80
C GLY A 73 3.88 -1.71 -3.09
N ALA A 74 4.58 -0.60 -2.93
CA ALA A 74 4.07 0.76 -3.07
C ALA A 74 4.84 1.53 -4.15
N GLY A 75 5.19 0.87 -5.24
CA GLY A 75 5.77 1.50 -6.42
C GLY A 75 4.78 2.43 -7.11
N GLY A 76 5.29 3.30 -7.99
CA GLY A 76 4.48 4.27 -8.73
C GLY A 76 4.79 5.72 -8.40
N GLY A 77 5.74 5.99 -7.49
CA GLY A 77 6.19 7.35 -7.19
C GLY A 77 5.15 8.21 -6.45
N GLN A 78 4.34 7.58 -5.61
CA GLN A 78 3.28 8.22 -4.83
C GLN A 78 3.70 8.36 -3.37
N GLN A 79 3.56 7.33 -2.58
CA GLN A 79 3.89 7.35 -1.14
C GLN A 79 5.38 7.62 -0.89
N SER A 80 6.25 7.02 -1.70
CA SER A 80 7.70 7.25 -1.68
C SER A 80 8.05 8.73 -1.88
N ALA A 81 7.29 9.44 -2.76
CA ALA A 81 7.48 10.86 -3.01
C ALA A 81 7.16 11.71 -1.77
N VAL A 82 6.09 11.38 -1.02
CA VAL A 82 5.76 12.08 0.23
C VAL A 82 6.88 11.91 1.25
N PHE A 83 7.36 10.69 1.47
CA PHE A 83 8.44 10.42 2.42
C PHE A 83 9.76 11.10 2.00
N GLY A 84 10.14 10.98 0.72
CA GLY A 84 11.35 11.61 0.20
C GLY A 84 11.32 13.14 0.28
N LEU A 85 10.17 13.74 -0.05
CA LEU A 85 9.95 15.18 0.03
C LEU A 85 10.04 15.71 1.47
N LEU A 86 9.62 14.89 2.45
CA LEU A 86 9.73 15.20 3.88
C LEU A 86 11.13 14.87 4.47
N GLY A 87 12.08 14.43 3.65
CA GLY A 87 13.47 14.23 4.04
C GLY A 87 13.82 12.85 4.59
N ALA A 88 12.96 11.84 4.40
CA ALA A 88 13.29 10.45 4.73
C ALA A 88 14.33 9.87 3.75
N ARG A 89 15.09 8.88 4.20
CA ARG A 89 15.88 7.99 3.33
C ARG A 89 14.99 6.84 2.87
N VAL A 90 14.55 6.93 1.62
CA VAL A 90 13.51 6.02 1.09
C VAL A 90 14.14 4.86 0.34
N THR A 91 13.68 3.65 0.67
CA THR A 91 13.87 2.44 -0.12
C THR A 91 12.49 1.96 -0.60
N VAL A 92 12.38 1.56 -1.87
CA VAL A 92 11.15 0.95 -2.42
C VAL A 92 11.48 -0.46 -2.88
N ILE A 93 10.64 -1.41 -2.46
CA ILE A 93 10.63 -2.77 -3.01
C ILE A 93 9.33 -2.94 -3.78
N ASP A 94 9.45 -3.21 -5.07
CA ASP A 94 8.32 -3.52 -5.92
C ASP A 94 8.66 -4.61 -6.93
N LEU A 95 7.67 -5.37 -7.34
CA LEU A 95 7.80 -6.46 -8.30
C LEU A 95 8.01 -5.95 -9.73
N SER A 96 7.44 -4.78 -10.04
CA SER A 96 7.43 -4.16 -11.36
C SER A 96 8.54 -3.12 -11.51
N GLU A 97 9.45 -3.34 -12.46
CA GLU A 97 10.46 -2.34 -12.83
C GLU A 97 9.83 -1.05 -13.34
N ARG A 98 8.67 -1.13 -14.01
CA ARG A 98 7.96 0.06 -14.51
C ARG A 98 7.40 0.91 -13.37
N GLN A 99 6.92 0.29 -12.30
CA GLN A 99 6.51 0.98 -11.08
C GLN A 99 7.72 1.70 -10.44
N LEU A 100 8.85 1.00 -10.30
CA LEU A 100 10.09 1.60 -9.77
C LEU A 100 10.60 2.76 -10.63
N GLU A 101 10.38 2.74 -11.95
CA GLU A 101 10.72 3.86 -12.82
C GLU A 101 9.89 5.11 -12.49
N MET A 102 8.62 4.95 -12.08
CA MET A 102 7.81 6.08 -11.63
C MET A 102 8.35 6.66 -10.32
N ASP A 103 8.83 5.83 -9.39
CA ASP A 103 9.52 6.28 -8.18
C ASP A 103 10.80 7.05 -8.52
N ARG A 104 11.58 6.57 -9.48
CA ARG A 104 12.79 7.27 -9.96
C ARG A 104 12.46 8.65 -10.54
N ARG A 105 11.37 8.74 -11.31
CA ARG A 105 10.89 10.02 -11.85
C ARG A 105 10.47 10.99 -10.76
N ALA A 106 9.73 10.54 -9.74
CA ALA A 106 9.34 11.38 -8.61
C ALA A 106 10.57 11.86 -7.83
N ALA A 107 11.52 10.96 -7.56
CA ALA A 107 12.76 11.30 -6.87
C ALA A 107 13.59 12.34 -7.64
N ALA A 108 13.72 12.18 -8.96
CA ALA A 108 14.41 13.14 -9.82
C ALA A 108 13.69 14.49 -9.85
N HIS A 109 12.37 14.51 -9.90
CA HIS A 109 11.55 15.72 -9.92
C HIS A 109 11.73 16.56 -8.65
N TYR A 110 11.75 15.92 -7.48
CA TYR A 110 11.88 16.61 -6.19
C TYR A 110 13.33 16.71 -5.67
N GLY A 111 14.28 16.06 -6.32
CA GLY A 111 15.70 16.13 -5.97
C GLY A 111 16.10 15.36 -4.72
N TYR A 112 15.40 14.27 -4.35
CA TYR A 112 15.79 13.41 -3.24
C TYR A 112 16.44 12.09 -3.73
N GLN A 113 17.23 11.47 -2.85
CA GLN A 113 17.86 10.17 -3.13
C GLN A 113 16.88 9.05 -2.79
N ILE A 114 16.81 8.02 -3.64
CA ILE A 114 15.95 6.84 -3.44
C ILE A 114 16.71 5.56 -3.78
N ASN A 115 16.51 4.52 -2.98
CA ASN A 115 17.00 3.18 -3.26
C ASN A 115 15.85 2.32 -3.80
N LEU A 116 16.04 1.70 -4.98
CA LEU A 116 15.02 0.92 -5.67
C LEU A 116 15.46 -0.53 -5.79
N ILE A 117 14.64 -1.45 -5.31
CA ILE A 117 14.90 -2.88 -5.32
C ILE A 117 13.76 -3.60 -6.05
N GLN A 118 14.05 -4.13 -7.23
CA GLN A 118 13.09 -4.99 -7.92
C GLN A 118 13.08 -6.37 -7.25
N SER A 119 12.04 -6.66 -6.49
CA SER A 119 11.86 -7.94 -5.81
C SER A 119 10.40 -8.21 -5.50
N ASP A 120 10.08 -9.48 -5.31
CA ASP A 120 8.82 -9.87 -4.67
C ASP A 120 8.85 -9.45 -3.20
N MET A 121 7.75 -8.86 -2.69
CA MET A 121 7.66 -8.41 -1.30
C MET A 121 7.70 -9.55 -0.27
N ARG A 122 7.68 -10.80 -0.71
CA ARG A 122 7.94 -11.99 0.12
C ARG A 122 9.45 -12.27 0.29
N GLU A 123 10.32 -11.58 -0.47
CA GLU A 123 11.75 -11.83 -0.52
C GLU A 123 12.56 -10.63 -0.02
N PHE A 124 13.21 -10.80 1.11
CA PHE A 124 14.00 -9.76 1.77
C PHE A 124 15.51 -10.08 1.79
N SER A 125 15.98 -11.00 0.95
CA SER A 125 17.37 -11.51 1.00
C SER A 125 18.46 -10.44 0.79
N ASN A 126 18.13 -9.36 0.09
CA ASN A 126 19.04 -8.25 -0.19
C ASN A 126 18.80 -7.03 0.72
N VAL A 127 18.11 -7.22 1.83
CA VAL A 127 17.77 -6.15 2.77
C VAL A 127 18.39 -6.50 4.13
N GLU A 128 19.13 -5.55 4.69
CA GLU A 128 19.80 -5.73 5.98
C GLU A 128 18.77 -5.83 7.12
N GLU A 129 19.11 -6.61 8.15
CA GLU A 129 18.29 -6.71 9.36
C GLU A 129 18.30 -5.42 10.13
N SER A 130 17.17 -5.10 10.79
CA SER A 130 17.04 -3.93 11.67
C SER A 130 17.56 -2.65 11.02
N SER A 131 17.21 -2.43 9.74
CA SER A 131 17.68 -1.29 8.94
C SER A 131 16.65 -0.17 8.77
N PHE A 132 15.37 -0.43 9.08
CA PHE A 132 14.31 0.57 8.88
C PHE A 132 13.65 1.05 10.17
N ASP A 133 13.23 2.33 10.17
CA ASP A 133 12.45 2.98 11.22
C ASP A 133 10.94 2.88 10.95
N LEU A 134 10.54 2.78 9.69
CA LEU A 134 9.16 2.61 9.24
C LEU A 134 9.13 1.70 8.03
N VAL A 135 8.20 0.74 8.04
CA VAL A 135 7.81 0.02 6.82
C VAL A 135 6.39 0.44 6.47
N TYR A 136 6.19 0.92 5.26
CA TYR A 136 4.89 1.25 4.67
C TYR A 136 4.54 0.17 3.65
N GLY A 137 3.62 -0.72 4.01
CA GLY A 137 3.22 -1.85 3.17
C GLY A 137 1.83 -1.66 2.57
N THR A 138 1.69 -2.02 1.31
CA THR A 138 0.41 -2.06 0.59
C THR A 138 0.37 -3.26 -0.37
N GLY A 139 -0.76 -3.49 -1.04
CA GLY A 139 -0.88 -4.57 -2.02
C GLY A 139 -0.92 -5.98 -1.42
N MET A 140 -1.34 -6.13 -0.17
CA MET A 140 -1.36 -7.42 0.53
C MET A 140 -2.33 -8.44 -0.12
N SER A 141 -3.38 -8.00 -0.80
CA SER A 141 -4.28 -8.87 -1.54
C SER A 141 -3.63 -9.64 -2.70
N TYR A 142 -2.44 -9.24 -3.13
CA TYR A 142 -1.69 -9.98 -4.18
C TYR A 142 -0.80 -11.10 -3.61
N ILE A 143 -0.78 -11.31 -2.31
CA ILE A 143 0.10 -12.24 -1.60
C ILE A 143 -0.71 -13.44 -1.08
N PRO A 144 -0.35 -14.68 -1.43
CA PRO A 144 -1.09 -15.88 -0.98
C PRO A 144 -0.98 -16.12 0.54
N ASP A 145 0.16 -15.84 1.15
CA ASP A 145 0.41 -15.97 2.58
C ASP A 145 1.12 -14.72 3.12
N VAL A 146 0.36 -13.86 3.77
CA VAL A 146 0.87 -12.60 4.35
C VAL A 146 1.88 -12.80 5.48
N LYS A 147 1.91 -13.97 6.13
CA LYS A 147 2.87 -14.27 7.19
C LYS A 147 4.32 -14.26 6.69
N GLN A 148 4.55 -14.62 5.42
CA GLN A 148 5.86 -14.53 4.81
C GLN A 148 6.34 -13.07 4.76
N VAL A 149 5.44 -12.15 4.39
CA VAL A 149 5.73 -10.71 4.38
C VAL A 149 5.96 -10.20 5.79
N TYR A 150 5.10 -10.57 6.75
CA TYR A 150 5.23 -10.14 8.15
C TYR A 150 6.57 -10.56 8.76
N SER A 151 6.99 -11.80 8.53
CA SER A 151 8.29 -12.31 9.01
C SER A 151 9.46 -11.54 8.40
N GLY A 152 9.38 -11.23 7.10
CA GLY A 152 10.38 -10.42 6.41
C GLY A 152 10.42 -8.99 6.95
N VAL A 153 9.27 -8.35 7.13
CA VAL A 153 9.16 -7.01 7.70
C VAL A 153 9.68 -6.99 9.14
N ASN A 154 9.32 -7.98 9.96
CA ASN A 154 9.85 -8.05 11.33
C ASN A 154 11.38 -8.11 11.33
N ARG A 155 12.01 -8.91 10.46
CA ARG A 155 13.47 -9.00 10.35
C ARG A 155 14.13 -7.66 10.03
N VAL A 156 13.59 -6.91 9.05
CA VAL A 156 14.24 -5.67 8.57
C VAL A 156 13.90 -4.43 9.38
N LEU A 157 12.82 -4.45 10.13
CA LEU A 157 12.40 -3.34 10.98
C LEU A 157 13.22 -3.32 12.27
N ARG A 158 13.64 -2.16 12.75
CA ARG A 158 14.27 -1.99 14.07
C ARG A 158 13.26 -2.27 15.19
N ILE A 159 13.74 -2.72 16.34
CA ILE A 159 12.90 -2.93 17.53
C ILE A 159 12.18 -1.64 17.91
N ASN A 160 10.94 -1.75 18.37
CA ASN A 160 10.07 -0.62 18.73
C ASN A 160 9.73 0.33 17.59
N LYS A 161 9.93 -0.10 16.34
CA LYS A 161 9.57 0.67 15.14
C LYS A 161 8.30 0.14 14.50
N THR A 162 7.73 0.93 13.59
CA THR A 162 6.37 0.78 13.11
C THR A 162 6.31 0.11 11.74
N TYR A 163 5.46 -0.88 11.61
CA TYR A 163 4.94 -1.39 10.37
C TYR A 163 3.53 -0.83 10.15
N ARG A 164 3.36 -0.01 9.14
CA ARG A 164 2.05 0.42 8.66
C ARG A 164 1.67 -0.45 7.47
N VAL A 165 0.53 -1.12 7.56
CA VAL A 165 0.02 -1.98 6.47
C VAL A 165 -1.46 -1.76 6.28
N ASP A 166 -1.94 -1.89 5.03
CA ASP A 166 -3.36 -1.85 4.73
C ASP A 166 -3.85 -3.13 4.05
N PHE A 167 -5.15 -3.36 4.24
CA PHE A 167 -5.90 -4.47 3.66
C PHE A 167 -7.28 -3.98 3.23
N THR A 168 -7.80 -4.53 2.16
CA THR A 168 -9.23 -4.43 1.87
C THR A 168 -10.00 -5.20 2.93
N ASN A 169 -11.16 -4.68 3.33
CA ASN A 169 -12.04 -5.43 4.24
C ASN A 169 -12.44 -6.75 3.59
N PRO A 170 -12.20 -7.90 4.25
CA PRO A 170 -12.49 -9.22 3.67
C PRO A 170 -13.95 -9.41 3.24
N ALA A 171 -14.89 -8.69 3.85
CA ALA A 171 -16.31 -8.76 3.48
C ALA A 171 -16.58 -8.11 2.10
N THR A 172 -15.76 -7.14 1.69
CA THR A 172 -15.93 -6.39 0.44
C THR A 172 -14.86 -6.70 -0.60
N GLU A 173 -13.85 -7.51 -0.28
CA GLU A 173 -12.68 -7.81 -1.14
C GLU A 173 -13.08 -8.31 -2.53
N PHE A 174 -14.16 -9.10 -2.64
CA PHE A 174 -14.59 -9.70 -3.91
C PHE A 174 -15.95 -9.17 -4.39
N VAL A 175 -16.33 -7.97 -4.00
CA VAL A 175 -17.43 -7.24 -4.63
C VAL A 175 -16.88 -6.54 -5.87
N ASP A 176 -17.42 -6.83 -7.02
CA ASP A 176 -16.95 -6.27 -8.30
C ASP A 176 -17.79 -5.06 -8.72
N CYS A 177 -17.22 -4.17 -9.52
CA CYS A 177 -17.92 -3.00 -10.04
C CYS A 177 -19.16 -3.40 -10.87
N GLU A 178 -19.06 -4.53 -11.56
CA GLU A 178 -20.12 -5.12 -12.37
C GLU A 178 -21.26 -5.73 -11.56
N ASP A 179 -21.08 -5.93 -10.24
CA ASP A 179 -22.13 -6.43 -9.35
C ASP A 179 -23.22 -5.38 -9.01
N TRP A 180 -23.17 -4.19 -9.63
CA TRP A 180 -24.19 -3.16 -9.50
C TRP A 180 -25.52 -3.58 -10.10
N ASN A 181 -26.57 -3.66 -9.29
CA ASN A 181 -27.91 -4.10 -9.72
C ASN A 181 -28.94 -2.97 -9.92
N GLY A 182 -28.49 -1.71 -9.88
CA GLY A 182 -29.34 -0.53 -9.97
C GLY A 182 -29.76 0.06 -8.60
N GLN A 183 -29.57 -0.66 -7.50
CA GLN A 183 -29.89 -0.25 -6.14
C GLN A 183 -28.71 -0.40 -5.16
N GLY A 184 -27.82 -1.34 -5.42
CA GLY A 184 -26.67 -1.65 -4.58
C GLY A 184 -25.74 -2.66 -5.24
N TYR A 185 -24.64 -2.98 -4.57
CA TYR A 185 -23.73 -4.05 -4.99
C TYR A 185 -24.12 -5.35 -4.31
N SER A 186 -24.14 -6.43 -5.09
CA SER A 186 -24.47 -7.75 -4.59
C SER A 186 -23.21 -8.49 -4.14
N ILE A 187 -23.29 -9.20 -3.02
CA ILE A 187 -22.24 -10.16 -2.62
C ILE A 187 -22.50 -11.45 -3.37
N THR A 188 -21.79 -11.68 -4.46
CA THR A 188 -21.98 -12.83 -5.34
C THR A 188 -21.06 -14.01 -5.01
N LYS A 189 -19.98 -13.76 -4.24
CA LYS A 189 -18.97 -14.77 -3.92
C LYS A 189 -19.01 -15.15 -2.43
N PRO A 190 -19.05 -16.46 -2.10
CA PRO A 190 -19.02 -16.92 -0.72
C PRO A 190 -17.79 -16.40 0.05
N TYR A 191 -17.94 -16.13 1.33
CA TYR A 191 -16.82 -15.68 2.17
C TYR A 191 -15.69 -16.72 2.27
N THR A 192 -16.01 -17.99 2.05
CA THR A 192 -15.03 -19.10 2.00
C THR A 192 -14.18 -19.11 0.74
N GLU A 193 -14.58 -18.39 -0.32
CA GLU A 193 -13.76 -18.22 -1.51
C GLU A 193 -12.59 -17.29 -1.18
N ARG A 194 -11.37 -17.81 -1.33
CA ARG A 194 -10.16 -17.13 -0.86
C ARG A 194 -9.30 -16.59 -2.00
N ILE A 195 -9.59 -16.97 -3.25
CA ILE A 195 -8.77 -16.66 -4.42
C ILE A 195 -9.68 -16.15 -5.52
N ARG A 196 -9.33 -14.99 -6.07
CA ARG A 196 -9.94 -14.44 -7.27
C ARG A 196 -8.90 -14.37 -8.39
N LYS A 197 -9.25 -14.92 -9.54
CA LYS A 197 -8.47 -14.79 -10.78
C LYS A 197 -9.33 -14.02 -11.77
N LEU A 198 -8.88 -12.86 -12.17
CA LEU A 198 -9.56 -12.06 -13.18
C LEU A 198 -9.00 -12.40 -14.56
N ASP A 199 -9.87 -12.47 -15.56
CA ASP A 199 -9.45 -12.69 -16.95
C ASP A 199 -8.51 -11.54 -17.37
N ASN A 200 -7.29 -11.92 -17.78
CA ASN A 200 -6.22 -10.95 -18.05
C ASN A 200 -5.90 -9.98 -16.89
N GLY A 201 -6.36 -10.27 -15.68
CA GLY A 201 -6.18 -9.49 -14.48
C GLY A 201 -5.16 -10.10 -13.50
N PRO A 202 -5.08 -9.55 -12.29
CA PRO A 202 -4.25 -10.09 -11.23
C PRO A 202 -4.88 -11.34 -10.61
N ILE A 203 -4.06 -12.04 -9.82
CA ILE A 203 -4.54 -13.03 -8.87
C ILE A 203 -4.59 -12.35 -7.50
N GLU A 204 -5.76 -12.38 -6.87
CA GLU A 204 -6.01 -11.73 -5.59
C GLU A 204 -6.46 -12.73 -4.53
N TYR A 205 -6.13 -12.43 -3.29
CA TYR A 205 -6.38 -13.28 -2.12
C TYR A 205 -7.18 -12.53 -1.08
N ARG A 206 -8.29 -13.11 -0.64
CA ARG A 206 -9.04 -12.65 0.52
C ARG A 206 -8.35 -13.15 1.79
N HIS A 207 -7.80 -12.25 2.58
CA HIS A 207 -7.28 -12.53 3.90
C HIS A 207 -8.36 -12.30 4.95
N THR A 208 -8.66 -13.30 5.79
CA THR A 208 -9.61 -13.08 6.90
C THR A 208 -9.01 -12.15 7.95
N LEU A 209 -9.86 -11.55 8.79
CA LEU A 209 -9.40 -10.77 9.95
C LEU A 209 -8.45 -11.58 10.84
N SER A 210 -8.69 -12.89 10.95
CA SER A 210 -7.80 -13.80 11.70
C SER A 210 -6.42 -13.92 11.05
N ASP A 211 -6.34 -14.03 9.74
CA ASP A 211 -5.05 -14.07 9.03
C ASP A 211 -4.29 -12.75 9.20
N ILE A 212 -5.01 -11.63 9.12
CA ILE A 212 -4.44 -10.29 9.24
C ILE A 212 -3.91 -10.06 10.66
N PHE A 213 -4.78 -10.11 11.67
CA PHE A 213 -4.43 -9.72 13.04
C PHE A 213 -3.56 -10.76 13.74
N ASN A 214 -3.96 -12.03 13.72
CA ASN A 214 -3.18 -13.08 14.37
C ASN A 214 -1.86 -13.33 13.62
N GLY A 215 -1.84 -13.12 12.30
CA GLY A 215 -0.62 -13.17 11.51
C GLY A 215 0.41 -12.15 11.98
N LEU A 216 0.02 -10.90 12.22
CA LEU A 216 0.89 -9.86 12.80
C LEU A 216 1.37 -10.24 14.20
N ILE A 217 0.44 -10.61 15.09
CA ILE A 217 0.77 -10.97 16.48
C ILE A 217 1.77 -12.14 16.52
N THR A 218 1.51 -13.19 15.77
CA THR A 218 2.40 -14.39 15.77
C THR A 218 3.73 -14.13 15.06
N SER A 219 3.84 -13.06 14.27
CA SER A 219 5.08 -12.61 13.64
C SER A 219 5.87 -11.61 14.49
N GLY A 220 5.52 -11.43 15.77
CA GLY A 220 6.27 -10.60 16.73
C GLY A 220 5.90 -9.11 16.73
N PHE A 221 4.69 -8.78 16.28
CA PHE A 221 4.17 -7.41 16.35
C PHE A 221 3.10 -7.26 17.41
N SER A 222 3.05 -6.09 18.06
CA SER A 222 1.84 -5.62 18.76
C SER A 222 1.05 -4.70 17.84
N ILE A 223 -0.26 -4.88 17.77
CA ILE A 223 -1.16 -3.99 17.04
C ILE A 223 -1.45 -2.80 17.94
N GLU A 224 -1.05 -1.60 17.52
CA GLU A 224 -1.21 -0.36 18.29
C GLU A 224 -2.43 0.45 17.83
N HIS A 225 -2.78 0.35 16.53
CA HIS A 225 -3.89 1.09 15.96
C HIS A 225 -4.49 0.34 14.78
N VAL A 226 -5.80 0.36 14.68
CA VAL A 226 -6.57 -0.11 13.52
C VAL A 226 -7.57 0.96 13.14
N GLN A 227 -7.50 1.39 11.89
CA GLN A 227 -8.44 2.36 11.33
C GLN A 227 -9.15 1.73 10.14
N GLU A 228 -10.48 1.76 10.16
CA GLU A 228 -11.30 1.38 9.02
C GLU A 228 -11.83 2.62 8.32
N THR A 229 -11.66 2.68 7.01
CA THR A 229 -12.12 3.79 6.17
C THR A 229 -12.68 3.26 4.86
N PRO A 230 -13.62 3.97 4.22
CA PRO A 230 -13.97 3.67 2.84
C PRO A 230 -12.75 3.89 1.94
N GLN A 231 -12.66 3.13 0.85
CA GLN A 231 -11.59 3.27 -0.15
C GLN A 231 -11.63 4.65 -0.82
N TYR A 232 -12.83 5.23 -0.94
CA TYR A 232 -13.06 6.51 -1.57
C TYR A 232 -14.26 7.22 -0.92
N GLN A 233 -14.19 8.54 -0.83
CA GLN A 233 -15.32 9.35 -0.39
C GLN A 233 -16.13 9.81 -1.60
N GLN A 234 -17.43 9.47 -1.62
CA GLN A 234 -18.34 9.84 -2.70
C GLN A 234 -18.36 11.34 -2.94
N LYS A 235 -18.24 11.74 -4.20
CA LYS A 235 -18.43 13.13 -4.64
C LYS A 235 -19.81 13.27 -5.29
N SER A 236 -20.35 14.50 -5.31
CA SER A 236 -21.70 14.79 -5.81
C SER A 236 -21.92 14.47 -7.30
N HIS A 237 -20.84 14.34 -8.07
CA HIS A 237 -20.87 14.02 -9.50
C HIS A 237 -20.63 12.54 -9.82
N ASP A 238 -20.35 11.72 -8.81
CA ASP A 238 -20.10 10.28 -9.03
C ASP A 238 -21.41 9.60 -9.42
N GLN A 239 -21.40 8.95 -10.60
CA GLN A 239 -22.58 8.26 -11.10
C GLN A 239 -22.75 6.91 -10.40
N PRO A 240 -23.98 6.52 -10.01
CA PRO A 240 -24.26 5.20 -9.47
C PRO A 240 -23.77 4.09 -10.42
N GLY A 241 -23.09 3.07 -9.88
CA GLY A 241 -22.50 1.99 -10.66
C GLY A 241 -21.17 2.31 -11.35
N SER A 242 -20.68 3.56 -11.27
CA SER A 242 -19.36 3.91 -11.78
C SER A 242 -18.24 3.33 -10.89
N TRP A 243 -17.02 3.32 -11.40
CA TRP A 243 -15.82 2.94 -10.64
C TRP A 243 -15.66 3.75 -9.34
N ALA A 244 -15.83 5.07 -9.39
CA ALA A 244 -15.75 5.93 -8.22
C ALA A 244 -16.84 5.60 -7.20
N HIS A 245 -18.07 5.35 -7.66
CA HIS A 245 -19.17 4.94 -6.81
C HIS A 245 -18.91 3.56 -6.17
N TRP A 246 -18.41 2.59 -6.94
CA TRP A 246 -18.03 1.27 -6.42
C TRP A 246 -17.01 1.36 -5.29
N LEU A 247 -15.98 2.20 -5.42
CA LEU A 247 -14.95 2.38 -4.39
C LEU A 247 -15.50 2.88 -3.05
N THR A 248 -16.68 3.51 -3.02
CA THR A 248 -17.31 3.94 -1.76
C THR A 248 -17.90 2.77 -0.95
N TYR A 249 -18.11 1.62 -1.58
CA TYR A 249 -18.59 0.38 -0.92
C TYR A 249 -17.43 -0.51 -0.45
N ILE A 250 -16.22 -0.20 -0.88
CA ILE A 250 -15.03 -0.95 -0.47
C ILE A 250 -14.42 -0.28 0.76
N ALA A 251 -14.37 -1.02 1.85
CA ALA A 251 -13.70 -0.57 3.07
C ALA A 251 -12.26 -1.09 3.12
N ARG A 252 -11.38 -0.32 3.75
CA ARG A 252 -9.98 -0.68 4.01
C ARG A 252 -9.68 -0.60 5.49
N PHE A 253 -8.85 -1.53 5.96
CA PHE A 253 -8.19 -1.46 7.25
C PHE A 253 -6.76 -0.94 7.06
N THR A 254 -6.40 0.09 7.83
CA THR A 254 -5.01 0.47 8.02
C THR A 254 -4.60 0.11 9.43
N ILE A 255 -3.50 -0.61 9.57
CA ILE A 255 -2.99 -1.13 10.83
C ILE A 255 -1.63 -0.53 11.10
N LEU A 256 -1.43 0.01 12.30
CA LEU A 256 -0.10 0.28 12.83
C LEU A 256 0.27 -0.86 13.78
N ALA A 257 1.33 -1.55 13.44
CA ALA A 257 1.90 -2.63 14.23
C ALA A 257 3.34 -2.30 14.61
N LYS A 258 3.72 -2.56 15.84
CA LYS A 258 5.04 -2.25 16.39
C LYS A 258 5.81 -3.53 16.62
N LYS A 259 7.05 -3.59 16.12
CA LYS A 259 7.94 -4.70 16.39
C LYS A 259 8.31 -4.76 17.87
N GLN A 260 8.15 -5.94 18.48
CA GLN A 260 8.35 -6.11 19.93
C GLN A 260 9.80 -6.51 20.28
N SER A 261 10.35 -7.49 19.62
CA SER A 261 11.69 -8.04 19.92
C SER A 261 12.32 -8.70 18.70
#